data_b99db0f9ed8db21ee7d308ee548c1145
#
_entry.id   b99db0f9ed8db21ee7d308ee548c1145
#
_cell.length_a   1.000
_cell.length_b   1.000
_cell.length_c   1.000
_cell.angle_alpha   90.00
_cell.angle_beta   90.00
_cell.angle_gamma   90.00
#
_symmetry.space_group_name_H-M   'P 1'
#
loop_
_entity.id
_entity.type
_entity.pdbx_description
1 polymer ?
#
loop_
_entity_poly.entity_id
_entity_poly.type
_entity_poly.pdbx_seq_one_letter_code
_entity_poly.pdbx_strand_id
1 'polypeptide(L)'
;MTGGAQSIGSPDEQSRPPRPSATLMITRDGRDGVEVLLGNRSESMPSFPGYWAFPGGGVSRVDVAASDSLGISTQHCAILREVVEELGLAPMDGRLVSVDNNFRAMVVEDKSNWFPLALDGDIPCDTSGIRIISMRTTPPFSPVRFENTFLHIHSSNHDDVSLVGQTEFDDARWMRPSDWIGAWQNNAIKIAPPVVTLLMEVDRCLNLVNQDMEMVAEDLETRMPARRSILFAHGVEVVPVKTATLPPANHTNCYLIGDPEGEFILVDPAFRDRKGMSSVVEAVERHNGVLIAVFYTHDHPDHLADDVLLKEAFDVPIWSASESSDRVLKDGEVLELGNQKWTVLHTPGHHPDHLCLVSDCGIVAGDMVAGIGTILIRPGEGEMNTYIKQLERLLDLDPHLIFPAHGPVIPLPGKTLEHYIRHRSIRHDKVLAAVQAGYSDLEKISQIAYSDTPGAHPRLAANQTLAHLQSHEKDGNLRKEGEGWFPE
;
A
#
# COMPACT_ATOMS: atom_id res chain seq x y z
N MET A 1 -18.14 -2.94 21.07
CA MET A 1 -18.33 -2.69 19.64
C MET A 1 -17.24 -3.45 18.92
N THR A 2 -17.62 -4.43 18.15
CA THR A 2 -16.80 -5.49 17.58
C THR A 2 -15.99 -4.94 16.43
N GLY A 3 -14.67 -4.77 16.63
CA GLY A 3 -13.73 -4.56 15.52
C GLY A 3 -13.75 -5.80 14.64
N GLY A 4 -14.39 -5.69 13.48
CA GLY A 4 -14.44 -6.76 12.50
C GLY A 4 -13.04 -7.06 12.01
N ALA A 5 -12.60 -8.30 12.14
CA ALA A 5 -11.54 -8.85 11.32
C ALA A 5 -11.90 -8.54 9.87
N GLN A 6 -11.03 -7.85 9.15
CA GLN A 6 -11.18 -7.68 7.71
C GLN A 6 -11.38 -9.08 7.13
N SER A 7 -12.55 -9.31 6.54
CA SER A 7 -12.86 -10.54 5.85
C SER A 7 -11.77 -10.76 4.80
N ILE A 8 -11.07 -11.86 4.90
CA ILE A 8 -10.16 -12.35 3.87
C ILE A 8 -10.99 -12.34 2.58
N GLY A 9 -10.70 -11.40 1.67
CA GLY A 9 -11.38 -11.29 0.39
C GLY A 9 -11.34 -12.65 -0.30
N SER A 10 -12.47 -13.11 -0.79
CA SER A 10 -12.52 -14.40 -1.47
C SER A 10 -11.62 -14.36 -2.71
N PRO A 11 -11.03 -15.49 -3.16
CA PRO A 11 -10.24 -15.55 -4.39
C PRO A 11 -10.94 -14.94 -5.61
N ASP A 12 -12.28 -14.92 -5.61
CA ASP A 12 -13.11 -14.31 -6.66
C ASP A 12 -13.05 -12.76 -6.67
N GLU A 13 -12.73 -12.09 -5.57
CA GLU A 13 -12.65 -10.63 -5.58
C GLU A 13 -11.42 -10.10 -6.32
N GLN A 14 -10.31 -10.83 -6.36
CA GLN A 14 -9.10 -10.46 -7.11
C GLN A 14 -9.25 -10.64 -8.64
N SER A 15 -10.23 -11.40 -9.08
CA SER A 15 -10.57 -11.59 -10.51
C SER A 15 -11.53 -10.53 -11.06
N ARG A 16 -12.11 -9.69 -10.19
CA ARG A 16 -13.05 -8.65 -10.64
C ARG A 16 -12.32 -7.52 -11.36
N PRO A 17 -12.93 -6.96 -12.42
CA PRO A 17 -12.37 -5.79 -13.09
C PRO A 17 -12.25 -4.62 -12.12
N PRO A 18 -11.25 -3.73 -12.31
CA PRO A 18 -11.13 -2.51 -11.50
C PRO A 18 -12.43 -1.69 -11.55
N ARG A 19 -12.81 -1.12 -10.39
CA ARG A 19 -14.00 -0.27 -10.28
C ARG A 19 -13.67 1.13 -10.79
N PRO A 20 -14.56 1.78 -11.54
CA PRO A 20 -14.32 3.16 -11.96
C PRO A 20 -14.30 4.10 -10.76
N SER A 21 -13.38 5.08 -10.80
CA SER A 21 -13.25 6.15 -9.81
C SER A 21 -12.80 7.44 -10.48
N ALA A 22 -12.99 8.56 -9.82
CA ALA A 22 -12.57 9.87 -10.27
C ALA A 22 -11.88 10.64 -9.14
N THR A 23 -10.84 11.41 -9.49
CA THR A 23 -10.03 12.19 -8.55
C THR A 23 -9.75 13.54 -9.19
N LEU A 24 -9.86 14.63 -8.42
CA LEU A 24 -9.67 16.00 -8.91
C LEU A 24 -8.39 16.63 -8.37
N MET A 25 -7.47 16.97 -9.24
CA MET A 25 -6.38 17.88 -8.93
C MET A 25 -6.88 19.32 -9.04
N ILE A 26 -6.89 20.05 -7.94
CA ILE A 26 -7.26 21.45 -7.88
C ILE A 26 -5.98 22.28 -7.76
N THR A 27 -5.81 23.25 -8.66
CA THR A 27 -4.66 24.14 -8.65
C THR A 27 -5.09 25.62 -8.57
N ARG A 28 -4.23 26.48 -8.09
CA ARG A 28 -4.41 27.93 -8.05
C ARG A 28 -3.08 28.66 -8.26
N ASP A 29 -3.17 29.94 -8.60
CA ASP A 29 -2.00 30.82 -8.54
C ASP A 29 -1.67 31.17 -7.09
N GLY A 30 -0.50 30.76 -6.63
CA GLY A 30 0.05 31.14 -5.34
C GLY A 30 1.03 32.31 -5.46
N ARG A 31 1.55 32.77 -4.33
CA ARG A 31 2.52 33.87 -4.30
C ARG A 31 3.81 33.54 -5.03
N ASP A 32 4.28 32.31 -4.91
CA ASP A 32 5.61 31.86 -5.38
C ASP A 32 5.50 30.79 -6.49
N GLY A 33 4.37 30.72 -7.18
CA GLY A 33 4.08 29.78 -8.26
C GLY A 33 2.74 29.06 -8.06
N VAL A 34 2.44 28.11 -8.94
CA VAL A 34 1.22 27.31 -8.88
C VAL A 34 1.21 26.44 -7.62
N GLU A 35 0.09 26.48 -6.89
CA GLU A 35 -0.17 25.64 -5.73
C GLU A 35 -1.20 24.56 -6.04
N VAL A 36 -1.10 23.43 -5.39
CA VAL A 36 -1.96 22.25 -5.52
C VAL A 36 -2.59 21.94 -4.17
N LEU A 37 -3.90 21.69 -4.14
CA LEU A 37 -4.62 21.26 -2.95
C LEU A 37 -4.48 19.76 -2.74
N LEU A 38 -4.04 19.35 -1.55
CA LEU A 38 -4.19 17.98 -1.06
C LEU A 38 -4.94 17.97 0.27
N GLY A 39 -5.70 16.90 0.50
CA GLY A 39 -6.34 16.56 1.77
C GLY A 39 -5.59 15.42 2.47
N ASN A 40 -5.44 15.52 3.81
CA ASN A 40 -4.92 14.44 4.64
C ASN A 40 -6.04 13.48 5.02
N ARG A 41 -5.99 12.26 4.52
CA ARG A 41 -7.01 11.23 4.77
C ARG A 41 -6.97 10.77 6.22
N SER A 42 -8.14 10.70 6.85
CA SER A 42 -8.24 10.22 8.23
C SER A 42 -7.64 8.81 8.40
N GLU A 43 -7.01 8.58 9.55
CA GLU A 43 -6.49 7.24 9.90
C GLU A 43 -7.58 6.16 10.02
N SER A 44 -8.84 6.54 10.11
CA SER A 44 -10.00 5.63 10.11
C SER A 44 -10.37 5.11 8.72
N MET A 45 -9.81 5.71 7.66
CA MET A 45 -10.14 5.35 6.28
C MET A 45 -9.62 3.95 5.92
N PRO A 46 -10.41 3.16 5.17
CA PRO A 46 -10.01 1.81 4.76
C PRO A 46 -8.91 1.80 3.69
N SER A 47 -8.74 2.91 2.97
CA SER A 47 -7.76 3.04 1.88
C SER A 47 -6.88 4.27 2.13
N PHE A 48 -5.56 4.06 2.13
CA PHE A 48 -4.56 5.11 2.35
C PHE A 48 -4.79 5.93 3.63
N PRO A 49 -4.97 5.32 4.83
CA PRO A 49 -5.11 6.05 6.08
C PRO A 49 -3.88 6.90 6.39
N GLY A 50 -4.07 8.18 6.70
CA GLY A 50 -3.01 9.14 7.01
C GLY A 50 -2.19 9.62 5.81
N TYR A 51 -2.62 9.31 4.58
CA TYR A 51 -1.96 9.81 3.36
C TYR A 51 -2.58 11.13 2.89
N TRP A 52 -1.75 11.96 2.30
CA TRP A 52 -2.19 13.10 1.52
C TRP A 52 -2.61 12.65 0.12
N ALA A 53 -3.78 13.10 -0.30
CA ALA A 53 -4.38 12.72 -1.58
C ALA A 53 -5.21 13.87 -2.16
N PHE A 54 -5.50 13.80 -3.46
CA PHE A 54 -6.50 14.65 -4.08
C PHE A 54 -7.91 14.24 -3.63
N PRO A 55 -8.88 15.15 -3.60
CA PRO A 55 -10.29 14.82 -3.40
C PRO A 55 -10.78 13.88 -4.51
N GLY A 56 -11.68 12.96 -4.13
CA GLY A 56 -12.30 12.04 -5.06
C GLY A 56 -12.68 10.69 -4.49
N GLY A 57 -13.44 9.93 -5.29
CA GLY A 57 -13.95 8.64 -4.85
C GLY A 57 -14.43 7.74 -5.98
N GLY A 58 -15.12 6.68 -5.58
CA GLY A 58 -15.66 5.70 -6.53
C GLY A 58 -16.89 6.20 -7.27
N VAL A 59 -16.98 5.89 -8.58
CA VAL A 59 -18.20 6.11 -9.35
C VAL A 59 -19.31 5.24 -8.77
N SER A 60 -20.40 5.85 -8.37
CA SER A 60 -21.57 5.21 -7.77
C SER A 60 -22.73 5.10 -8.76
N ARG A 61 -23.78 4.35 -8.38
CA ARG A 61 -25.00 4.27 -9.21
C ARG A 61 -25.72 5.60 -9.35
N VAL A 62 -25.59 6.50 -8.38
CA VAL A 62 -26.14 7.85 -8.43
C VAL A 62 -25.46 8.64 -9.55
N ASP A 63 -24.14 8.55 -9.66
CA ASP A 63 -23.35 9.25 -10.67
C ASP A 63 -23.69 8.76 -12.08
N VAL A 64 -23.92 7.45 -12.24
CA VAL A 64 -24.38 6.87 -13.51
C VAL A 64 -25.76 7.40 -13.89
N ALA A 65 -26.71 7.45 -12.95
CA ALA A 65 -28.06 7.97 -13.21
C ALA A 65 -28.05 9.48 -13.53
N ALA A 66 -27.17 10.24 -12.86
CA ALA A 66 -27.05 11.70 -13.09
C ALA A 66 -26.42 12.01 -14.45
N SER A 67 -25.49 11.20 -14.93
CA SER A 67 -24.73 11.40 -16.17
C SER A 67 -25.63 11.60 -17.39
N ASP A 68 -26.63 10.75 -17.56
CA ASP A 68 -27.57 10.82 -18.71
C ASP A 68 -28.43 12.10 -18.67
N SER A 69 -28.85 12.54 -17.47
CA SER A 69 -29.73 13.67 -17.29
C SER A 69 -29.01 15.03 -17.36
N LEU A 70 -27.79 15.09 -16.85
CA LEU A 70 -26.96 16.30 -16.87
C LEU A 70 -26.13 16.42 -18.16
N GLY A 71 -26.05 15.36 -18.98
CA GLY A 71 -25.28 15.37 -20.24
C GLY A 71 -23.76 15.45 -20.04
N ILE A 72 -23.24 14.98 -18.89
CA ILE A 72 -21.82 14.94 -18.56
C ILE A 72 -21.39 13.51 -18.23
N SER A 73 -20.09 13.23 -18.25
CA SER A 73 -19.62 11.84 -17.99
C SER A 73 -19.85 11.40 -16.55
N THR A 74 -19.90 10.09 -16.32
CA THR A 74 -20.03 9.52 -14.97
C THR A 74 -18.88 9.92 -14.05
N GLN A 75 -17.67 10.10 -14.60
CA GLN A 75 -16.50 10.58 -13.86
C GLN A 75 -16.66 12.03 -13.42
N HIS A 76 -17.23 12.89 -14.28
CA HIS A 76 -17.56 14.26 -13.89
C HIS A 76 -18.64 14.28 -12.80
N CYS A 77 -19.71 13.49 -12.94
CA CYS A 77 -20.74 13.40 -11.89
C CYS A 77 -20.13 12.95 -10.54
N ALA A 78 -19.28 11.92 -10.55
CA ALA A 78 -18.64 11.43 -9.35
C ALA A 78 -17.79 12.53 -8.69
N ILE A 79 -16.92 13.21 -9.46
CA ILE A 79 -16.02 14.19 -8.88
C ILE A 79 -16.74 15.46 -8.39
N LEU A 80 -17.77 15.91 -9.08
CA LEU A 80 -18.59 17.04 -8.63
C LEU A 80 -19.26 16.74 -7.28
N ARG A 81 -19.80 15.54 -7.11
CA ARG A 81 -20.40 15.09 -5.85
C ARG A 81 -19.34 14.98 -4.74
N GLU A 82 -18.21 14.30 -4.98
CA GLU A 82 -17.13 14.11 -3.99
C GLU A 82 -16.56 15.46 -3.52
N VAL A 83 -16.36 16.44 -4.41
CA VAL A 83 -15.85 17.77 -4.03
C VAL A 83 -16.86 18.51 -3.14
N VAL A 84 -18.16 18.34 -3.36
CA VAL A 84 -19.20 18.85 -2.44
C VAL A 84 -19.14 18.15 -1.10
N GLU A 85 -19.07 16.83 -1.08
CA GLU A 85 -19.01 16.02 0.15
C GLU A 85 -17.75 16.35 0.96
N GLU A 86 -16.58 16.32 0.33
CA GLU A 86 -15.29 16.41 1.01
C GLU A 86 -14.86 17.85 1.32
N LEU A 87 -15.08 18.80 0.39
CA LEU A 87 -14.55 20.17 0.47
C LEU A 87 -15.62 21.25 0.64
N GLY A 88 -16.90 20.93 0.41
CA GLY A 88 -18.00 21.91 0.42
C GLY A 88 -17.94 22.91 -0.74
N LEU A 89 -17.31 22.54 -1.85
CA LEU A 89 -17.12 23.38 -3.03
C LEU A 89 -17.80 22.78 -4.25
N ALA A 90 -18.17 23.64 -5.22
CA ALA A 90 -18.66 23.25 -6.53
C ALA A 90 -18.12 24.18 -7.62
N PRO A 91 -17.85 23.69 -8.84
CA PRO A 91 -17.38 24.55 -9.93
C PRO A 91 -18.52 25.34 -10.55
N MET A 92 -18.27 26.66 -10.79
CA MET A 92 -19.17 27.59 -11.41
C MET A 92 -18.39 28.68 -12.15
N ASP A 93 -18.59 28.82 -13.45
CA ASP A 93 -17.93 29.85 -14.28
C ASP A 93 -16.39 29.85 -14.15
N GLY A 94 -15.76 28.66 -14.19
CA GLY A 94 -14.33 28.51 -14.13
C GLY A 94 -13.70 28.74 -12.75
N ARG A 95 -14.48 28.82 -11.68
CA ARG A 95 -14.02 28.96 -10.29
C ARG A 95 -14.71 27.95 -9.37
N LEU A 96 -14.15 27.75 -8.18
CA LEU A 96 -14.77 26.95 -7.13
C LEU A 96 -15.50 27.84 -6.13
N VAL A 97 -16.77 27.60 -5.92
CA VAL A 97 -17.64 28.36 -5.01
C VAL A 97 -18.13 27.49 -3.87
N SER A 98 -18.36 28.09 -2.70
CA SER A 98 -18.93 27.38 -1.55
C SER A 98 -20.36 26.93 -1.83
N VAL A 99 -20.65 25.67 -1.46
CA VAL A 99 -21.99 25.12 -1.45
C VAL A 99 -22.68 25.46 -0.13
N ASP A 100 -23.98 25.75 -0.17
CA ASP A 100 -24.78 25.97 1.05
C ASP A 100 -24.64 24.77 2.01
N ASN A 101 -24.42 25.06 3.28
CA ASN A 101 -24.16 24.04 4.30
C ASN A 101 -25.31 23.04 4.47
N ASN A 102 -26.57 23.45 4.24
CA ASN A 102 -27.71 22.56 4.34
C ASN A 102 -27.72 21.60 3.14
N PHE A 103 -27.47 22.10 1.92
CA PHE A 103 -27.37 21.25 0.73
C PHE A 103 -26.21 20.26 0.86
N ARG A 104 -25.04 20.73 1.29
CA ARG A 104 -23.91 19.85 1.57
C ARG A 104 -24.25 18.78 2.59
N ALA A 105 -24.87 19.14 3.72
CA ALA A 105 -25.27 18.18 4.75
C ALA A 105 -26.22 17.11 4.21
N MET A 106 -27.18 17.48 3.35
CA MET A 106 -28.08 16.53 2.68
C MET A 106 -27.31 15.54 1.80
N VAL A 107 -26.28 16.00 1.05
CA VAL A 107 -25.46 15.14 0.19
C VAL A 107 -24.58 14.20 1.03
N VAL A 108 -23.98 14.69 2.12
CA VAL A 108 -23.17 13.88 3.03
C VAL A 108 -24.01 12.80 3.75
N GLU A 109 -25.26 13.12 4.14
CA GLU A 109 -26.18 12.17 4.77
C GLU A 109 -26.61 11.07 3.79
N ASP A 110 -26.98 11.46 2.56
CA ASP A 110 -27.30 10.53 1.47
C ASP A 110 -26.87 11.13 0.13
N LYS A 111 -25.85 10.56 -0.47
CA LYS A 111 -25.32 10.97 -1.77
C LYS A 111 -26.35 10.99 -2.91
N SER A 112 -27.49 10.31 -2.76
CA SER A 112 -28.57 10.35 -3.73
C SER A 112 -29.23 11.73 -3.82
N ASN A 113 -29.08 12.59 -2.82
CA ASN A 113 -29.57 13.96 -2.81
C ASN A 113 -28.77 14.89 -3.72
N TRP A 114 -27.52 14.55 -4.08
CA TRP A 114 -26.69 15.39 -4.95
C TRP A 114 -27.33 15.63 -6.31
N PHE A 115 -27.84 14.58 -6.95
CA PHE A 115 -28.37 14.67 -8.30
C PHE A 115 -29.61 15.61 -8.43
N PRO A 116 -30.64 15.48 -7.57
CA PRO A 116 -31.77 16.45 -7.58
C PRO A 116 -31.30 17.89 -7.37
N LEU A 117 -30.43 18.16 -6.40
CA LEU A 117 -29.92 19.50 -6.10
C LEU A 117 -29.10 20.08 -7.27
N ALA A 118 -28.33 19.26 -7.98
CA ALA A 118 -27.60 19.67 -9.18
C ALA A 118 -28.56 19.96 -10.36
N LEU A 119 -29.60 19.15 -10.53
CA LEU A 119 -30.58 19.32 -11.59
C LEU A 119 -31.45 20.60 -11.39
N ASP A 120 -31.78 20.88 -10.13
CA ASP A 120 -32.57 22.06 -9.76
C ASP A 120 -31.73 23.36 -9.75
N GLY A 121 -30.39 23.23 -9.86
CA GLY A 121 -29.45 24.34 -9.88
C GLY A 121 -29.08 24.88 -8.49
N ASP A 122 -29.48 24.18 -7.43
CA ASP A 122 -29.10 24.50 -6.03
C ASP A 122 -27.60 24.22 -5.74
N ILE A 123 -27.03 23.24 -6.46
CA ILE A 123 -25.57 22.95 -6.45
C ILE A 123 -25.04 23.14 -7.88
N PRO A 124 -24.06 24.03 -8.11
CA PRO A 124 -23.41 24.19 -9.40
C PRO A 124 -22.78 22.91 -9.92
N CYS A 125 -22.88 22.65 -11.23
CA CYS A 125 -22.27 21.46 -11.86
C CYS A 125 -21.59 21.81 -13.21
N ASP A 126 -20.94 22.95 -13.29
CA ASP A 126 -20.19 23.40 -14.47
C ASP A 126 -18.92 22.59 -14.64
N THR A 127 -18.75 21.93 -15.79
CA THR A 127 -17.58 21.15 -16.15
C THR A 127 -16.66 21.81 -17.17
N SER A 128 -16.97 23.06 -17.58
CA SER A 128 -16.28 23.74 -18.69
C SER A 128 -14.80 23.97 -18.46
N GLY A 129 -14.37 24.06 -17.20
CA GLY A 129 -12.95 24.20 -16.81
C GLY A 129 -12.29 22.92 -16.37
N ILE A 130 -12.97 21.76 -16.46
CA ILE A 130 -12.45 20.48 -15.98
C ILE A 130 -11.89 19.64 -17.13
N ARG A 131 -10.61 19.25 -17.05
CA ARG A 131 -9.92 18.41 -18.04
C ARG A 131 -9.55 17.05 -17.47
N ILE A 132 -9.57 16.00 -18.29
CA ILE A 132 -8.99 14.67 -17.93
C ILE A 132 -7.49 14.71 -18.23
N ILE A 133 -6.66 14.58 -17.21
CA ILE A 133 -5.20 14.70 -17.33
C ILE A 133 -4.47 13.37 -17.21
N SER A 134 -5.09 12.32 -16.66
CA SER A 134 -4.45 11.01 -16.51
C SER A 134 -5.49 9.92 -16.24
N MET A 135 -5.14 8.67 -16.59
CA MET A 135 -5.86 7.47 -16.15
C MET A 135 -4.87 6.49 -15.52
N ARG A 136 -5.23 5.89 -14.39
CA ARG A 136 -4.35 4.97 -13.64
C ARG A 136 -5.14 3.82 -13.06
N THR A 137 -4.58 2.61 -13.17
CA THR A 137 -5.19 1.40 -12.60
C THR A 137 -4.43 0.97 -11.37
N THR A 138 -5.15 0.66 -10.29
CA THR A 138 -4.57 0.15 -9.05
C THR A 138 -3.77 -1.14 -9.32
N PRO A 139 -2.58 -1.29 -8.73
CA PRO A 139 -1.74 -2.47 -8.90
C PRO A 139 -2.43 -3.78 -8.52
N PRO A 140 -2.01 -4.93 -9.09
CA PRO A 140 -2.68 -6.22 -8.90
C PRO A 140 -2.57 -6.80 -7.48
N PHE A 141 -1.64 -6.34 -6.66
CA PHE A 141 -1.49 -6.77 -5.26
C PHE A 141 -2.54 -6.16 -4.32
N SER A 142 -3.24 -5.13 -4.77
CA SER A 142 -4.26 -4.46 -3.95
C SER A 142 -5.53 -5.30 -3.86
N PRO A 143 -6.11 -5.48 -2.65
CA PRO A 143 -7.36 -6.23 -2.48
C PRO A 143 -8.56 -5.56 -3.13
N VAL A 144 -8.54 -4.22 -3.25
CA VAL A 144 -9.55 -3.46 -3.99
C VAL A 144 -8.85 -2.66 -5.08
N ARG A 145 -9.35 -2.79 -6.31
CA ARG A 145 -8.74 -2.16 -7.48
C ARG A 145 -9.69 -1.16 -8.11
N PHE A 146 -9.10 -0.04 -8.54
CA PHE A 146 -9.80 1.03 -9.23
C PHE A 146 -9.13 1.34 -10.57
N GLU A 147 -9.96 1.70 -11.55
CA GLU A 147 -9.55 2.43 -12.73
C GLU A 147 -9.89 3.90 -12.46
N ASN A 148 -8.87 4.66 -12.09
CA ASN A 148 -9.03 6.03 -11.61
C ASN A 148 -8.75 7.03 -12.73
N THR A 149 -9.74 7.88 -13.00
CA THR A 149 -9.63 9.03 -13.89
C THR A 149 -9.21 10.25 -13.08
N PHE A 150 -8.05 10.81 -13.39
CA PHE A 150 -7.57 12.06 -12.80
C PHE A 150 -8.04 13.23 -13.66
N LEU A 151 -8.83 14.12 -13.04
CA LEU A 151 -9.29 15.36 -13.62
C LEU A 151 -8.54 16.53 -13.01
N HIS A 152 -8.54 17.66 -13.67
CA HIS A 152 -7.89 18.89 -13.22
C HIS A 152 -8.81 20.08 -13.41
N ILE A 153 -8.79 21.01 -12.46
CA ILE A 153 -9.33 22.35 -12.56
C ILE A 153 -8.32 23.36 -12.03
N HIS A 154 -8.09 24.43 -12.78
CA HIS A 154 -7.36 25.61 -12.29
C HIS A 154 -8.34 26.65 -11.82
N SER A 155 -8.25 27.07 -10.56
CA SER A 155 -9.14 28.07 -9.98
C SER A 155 -8.35 29.21 -9.35
N SER A 156 -8.12 30.26 -10.14
CA SER A 156 -7.40 31.47 -9.68
C SER A 156 -8.17 32.24 -8.61
N ASN A 157 -9.48 32.04 -8.52
CA ASN A 157 -10.37 32.62 -7.51
C ASN A 157 -11.31 31.54 -6.99
N HIS A 158 -11.16 31.17 -5.73
CA HIS A 158 -11.96 30.12 -5.09
C HIS A 158 -12.36 30.55 -3.68
N ASP A 159 -13.48 30.01 -3.19
CA ASP A 159 -13.86 30.10 -1.80
C ASP A 159 -12.99 29.17 -0.92
N ASP A 160 -13.01 29.39 0.39
CA ASP A 160 -12.25 28.57 1.32
C ASP A 160 -12.78 27.13 1.37
N VAL A 161 -11.85 26.19 1.46
CA VAL A 161 -12.15 24.78 1.70
C VAL A 161 -12.80 24.62 3.06
N SER A 162 -13.92 23.92 3.13
CA SER A 162 -14.60 23.62 4.38
C SER A 162 -14.53 22.14 4.69
N LEU A 163 -13.88 21.77 5.81
CA LEU A 163 -13.82 20.41 6.35
C LEU A 163 -14.85 20.20 7.48
N VAL A 164 -15.92 20.99 7.51
CA VAL A 164 -16.98 20.90 8.54
C VAL A 164 -17.84 19.66 8.28
N GLY A 165 -18.06 18.85 9.32
CA GLY A 165 -18.85 17.62 9.26
C GLY A 165 -18.00 16.34 9.19
N GLN A 166 -18.61 15.23 8.82
CA GLN A 166 -17.89 13.98 8.58
C GLN A 166 -17.27 14.01 7.18
N THR A 167 -16.00 14.38 7.09
CA THR A 167 -15.23 14.33 5.84
C THR A 167 -14.23 13.19 5.88
N GLU A 168 -13.77 12.77 4.70
CA GLU A 168 -12.68 11.79 4.61
C GLU A 168 -11.31 12.40 4.97
N PHE A 169 -11.21 13.73 5.04
CA PHE A 169 -9.99 14.49 5.33
C PHE A 169 -10.02 15.13 6.71
N ASP A 170 -8.94 14.96 7.46
CA ASP A 170 -8.69 15.62 8.75
C ASP A 170 -8.03 17.01 8.57
N ASP A 171 -7.36 17.26 7.45
CA ASP A 171 -6.67 18.50 7.10
C ASP A 171 -6.65 18.70 5.57
N ALA A 172 -6.55 19.94 5.11
CA ALA A 172 -6.36 20.25 3.69
C ALA A 172 -5.41 21.45 3.55
N ARG A 173 -4.46 21.37 2.60
CA ARG A 173 -3.42 22.40 2.42
C ARG A 173 -3.13 22.67 0.95
N TRP A 174 -2.81 23.93 0.70
CA TRP A 174 -2.27 24.40 -0.55
C TRP A 174 -0.75 24.52 -0.44
N MET A 175 -0.03 23.82 -1.32
CA MET A 175 1.42 23.94 -1.42
C MET A 175 1.84 23.78 -2.89
N ARG A 176 3.03 24.31 -3.24
CA ARG A 176 3.59 24.05 -4.58
C ARG A 176 3.89 22.57 -4.75
N PRO A 177 3.82 22.02 -5.98
CA PRO A 177 4.20 20.63 -6.24
C PRO A 177 5.58 20.26 -5.68
N SER A 178 6.58 21.14 -5.88
CA SER A 178 7.94 20.96 -5.33
C SER A 178 7.98 20.86 -3.79
N ASP A 179 7.13 21.62 -3.07
CA ASP A 179 7.09 21.60 -1.61
C ASP A 179 6.42 20.32 -1.09
N TRP A 180 5.35 19.85 -1.76
CA TRP A 180 4.75 18.53 -1.51
C TRP A 180 5.75 17.39 -1.71
N ILE A 181 6.49 17.41 -2.83
CA ILE A 181 7.50 16.41 -3.18
C ILE A 181 8.63 16.44 -2.13
N GLY A 182 9.12 17.63 -1.75
CA GLY A 182 10.17 17.78 -0.74
C GLY A 182 9.76 17.26 0.64
N ALA A 183 8.54 17.54 1.08
CA ALA A 183 8.01 17.01 2.34
C ALA A 183 7.90 15.47 2.33
N TRP A 184 7.48 14.89 1.21
CA TRP A 184 7.43 13.44 1.01
C TRP A 184 8.82 12.80 0.95
N GLN A 185 9.78 13.42 0.23
CA GLN A 185 11.17 12.94 0.15
C GLN A 185 11.87 12.89 1.51
N ASN A 186 11.52 13.84 2.40
CA ASN A 186 12.04 13.91 3.76
C ASN A 186 11.24 13.07 4.78
N ASN A 187 10.32 12.23 4.34
CA ASN A 187 9.44 11.39 5.17
C ASN A 187 8.59 12.19 6.19
N ALA A 188 8.41 13.50 5.97
CA ALA A 188 7.55 14.32 6.83
C ALA A 188 6.06 14.03 6.64
N ILE A 189 5.69 13.52 5.47
CA ILE A 189 4.31 13.16 5.10
C ILE A 189 4.29 11.93 4.21
N LYS A 190 3.13 11.25 4.19
CA LYS A 190 2.83 10.16 3.25
C LYS A 190 1.96 10.72 2.13
N ILE A 191 2.35 10.50 0.87
CA ILE A 191 1.53 10.86 -0.30
C ILE A 191 1.19 9.58 -1.06
N ALA A 192 -0.07 9.43 -1.47
CA ALA A 192 -0.50 8.27 -2.24
C ALA A 192 0.31 8.14 -3.56
N PRO A 193 0.79 6.93 -3.94
CA PRO A 193 1.66 6.74 -5.10
C PRO A 193 1.20 7.37 -6.41
N PRO A 194 -0.09 7.29 -6.80
CA PRO A 194 -0.53 7.96 -8.01
C PRO A 194 -0.53 9.49 -7.90
N VAL A 195 -0.65 10.03 -6.70
CA VAL A 195 -0.61 11.48 -6.44
C VAL A 195 0.82 11.98 -6.53
N VAL A 196 1.79 11.37 -5.83
CA VAL A 196 3.18 11.83 -5.85
C VAL A 196 3.79 11.79 -7.25
N THR A 197 3.51 10.72 -8.03
CA THR A 197 4.02 10.65 -9.41
C THR A 197 3.36 11.68 -10.34
N LEU A 198 2.09 12.05 -10.10
CA LEU A 198 1.45 13.13 -10.85
C LEU A 198 2.01 14.50 -10.44
N LEU A 199 2.26 14.74 -9.15
CA LEU A 199 2.93 15.96 -8.68
C LEU A 199 4.31 16.13 -9.31
N MET A 200 5.11 15.06 -9.43
CA MET A 200 6.42 15.08 -10.10
C MET A 200 6.30 15.44 -11.58
N GLU A 201 5.30 14.88 -12.27
CA GLU A 201 5.01 15.21 -13.68
C GLU A 201 4.63 16.68 -13.83
N VAL A 202 3.75 17.19 -12.96
CA VAL A 202 3.29 18.59 -12.95
C VAL A 202 4.45 19.53 -12.64
N ASP A 203 5.23 19.27 -11.59
CA ASP A 203 6.38 20.10 -11.21
C ASP A 203 7.39 20.23 -12.35
N ARG A 204 7.74 19.11 -12.96
CA ARG A 204 8.65 19.10 -14.12
C ARG A 204 8.10 19.92 -15.28
N CYS A 205 6.81 19.82 -15.59
CA CYS A 205 6.19 20.56 -16.70
C CYS A 205 6.06 22.05 -16.38
N LEU A 206 5.66 22.44 -15.17
CA LEU A 206 5.59 23.85 -14.74
C LEU A 206 6.93 24.57 -14.90
N ASN A 207 8.04 23.89 -14.59
CA ASN A 207 9.37 24.43 -14.76
C ASN A 207 9.77 24.63 -16.24
N LEU A 208 9.14 23.91 -17.17
CA LEU A 208 9.39 24.04 -18.62
C LEU A 208 8.55 25.15 -19.27
N VAL A 209 7.36 25.43 -18.74
CA VAL A 209 6.38 26.35 -19.35
C VAL A 209 6.16 27.63 -18.51
N ASN A 210 7.14 28.02 -17.71
CA ASN A 210 7.12 29.22 -16.89
C ASN A 210 5.87 29.34 -16.00
N GLN A 211 5.50 28.23 -15.30
CA GLN A 211 4.39 28.13 -14.38
C GLN A 211 2.99 28.28 -15.02
N ASP A 212 2.85 28.07 -16.31
CA ASP A 212 1.54 28.06 -17.00
C ASP A 212 0.83 26.72 -16.83
N MET A 213 -0.14 26.67 -15.91
CA MET A 213 -0.85 25.42 -15.59
C MET A 213 -1.81 24.98 -16.71
N GLU A 214 -2.32 25.88 -17.53
CA GLU A 214 -3.14 25.53 -18.67
C GLU A 214 -2.35 24.75 -19.72
N MET A 215 -1.14 25.20 -20.04
CA MET A 215 -0.22 24.48 -20.93
C MET A 215 0.19 23.11 -20.35
N VAL A 216 0.38 23.02 -19.03
CA VAL A 216 0.65 21.73 -18.36
C VAL A 216 -0.52 20.77 -18.50
N ALA A 217 -1.75 21.26 -18.27
CA ALA A 217 -2.95 20.43 -18.35
C ALA A 217 -3.18 19.92 -19.79
N GLU A 218 -2.97 20.76 -20.82
CA GLU A 218 -3.04 20.37 -22.23
C GLU A 218 -2.00 19.30 -22.59
N ASP A 219 -0.77 19.45 -22.12
CA ASP A 219 0.30 18.47 -22.36
C ASP A 219 -0.03 17.12 -21.69
N LEU A 220 -0.52 17.14 -20.44
CA LEU A 220 -0.91 15.93 -19.72
C LEU A 220 -2.10 15.21 -20.37
N GLU A 221 -3.10 15.95 -20.86
CA GLU A 221 -4.29 15.41 -21.55
C GLU A 221 -3.90 14.64 -22.82
N THR A 222 -2.89 15.13 -23.55
CA THR A 222 -2.47 14.56 -24.84
C THR A 222 -1.44 13.44 -24.70
N ARG A 223 -0.88 13.23 -23.51
CA ARG A 223 0.17 12.20 -23.30
C ARG A 223 -0.40 10.80 -23.40
N MET A 224 0.35 9.94 -24.10
CA MET A 224 0.06 8.51 -24.10
C MET A 224 0.26 7.93 -22.70
N PRO A 225 -0.62 6.97 -22.26
CA PRO A 225 -0.42 6.25 -21.03
C PRO A 225 0.94 5.53 -21.05
N ALA A 226 1.80 5.84 -20.08
CA ALA A 226 3.07 5.16 -19.90
C ALA A 226 3.01 4.30 -18.62
N ARG A 227 3.83 3.24 -18.56
CA ARG A 227 4.07 2.55 -17.30
C ARG A 227 4.73 3.53 -16.34
N ARG A 228 4.21 3.61 -15.10
CA ARG A 228 4.69 4.52 -14.08
C ARG A 228 5.20 3.75 -12.89
N SER A 229 6.17 4.33 -12.20
CA SER A 229 6.67 3.83 -10.93
C SER A 229 5.58 3.84 -9.85
N ILE A 230 5.60 2.86 -8.96
CA ILE A 230 4.74 2.80 -7.78
C ILE A 230 5.60 3.17 -6.58
N LEU A 231 5.58 4.45 -6.20
CA LEU A 231 6.44 5.03 -5.18
C LEU A 231 5.64 5.30 -3.90
N PHE A 232 5.94 4.56 -2.83
CA PHE A 232 5.36 4.81 -1.49
C PHE A 232 6.26 5.69 -0.63
N ALA A 233 7.56 5.65 -0.86
CA ALA A 233 8.56 6.49 -0.23
C ALA A 233 9.66 6.84 -1.26
N HIS A 234 10.43 7.88 -0.97
CA HIS A 234 11.56 8.26 -1.80
C HIS A 234 12.62 7.15 -1.81
N GLY A 235 13.05 6.75 -3.01
CA GLY A 235 14.00 5.65 -3.19
C GLY A 235 13.44 4.25 -2.90
N VAL A 236 12.11 4.08 -2.89
CA VAL A 236 11.44 2.78 -2.80
C VAL A 236 10.39 2.67 -3.90
N GLU A 237 10.69 1.93 -4.95
CA GLU A 237 9.75 1.57 -6.02
C GLU A 237 9.27 0.13 -5.83
N VAL A 238 7.97 -0.11 -6.00
CA VAL A 238 7.35 -1.44 -5.92
C VAL A 238 7.06 -1.96 -7.33
N VAL A 239 7.49 -3.18 -7.61
CA VAL A 239 7.17 -3.91 -8.83
C VAL A 239 6.46 -5.21 -8.46
N PRO A 240 5.13 -5.32 -8.62
CA PRO A 240 4.42 -6.54 -8.28
C PRO A 240 4.70 -7.64 -9.31
N VAL A 241 5.30 -8.73 -8.86
CA VAL A 241 5.63 -9.91 -9.67
C VAL A 241 4.68 -11.04 -9.32
N LYS A 242 4.04 -11.65 -10.33
CA LYS A 242 3.13 -12.77 -10.11
C LYS A 242 3.89 -14.01 -9.66
N THR A 243 3.50 -14.57 -8.50
CA THR A 243 4.13 -15.75 -7.89
C THR A 243 3.10 -16.76 -7.40
N ALA A 244 3.56 -17.97 -7.08
CA ALA A 244 2.76 -19.02 -6.47
C ALA A 244 2.86 -18.95 -4.94
N THR A 245 2.61 -17.78 -4.39
CA THR A 245 2.59 -17.56 -2.93
C THR A 245 1.27 -18.00 -2.29
N LEU A 246 1.18 -17.93 -0.96
CA LEU A 246 0.03 -18.36 -0.18
C LEU A 246 -1.19 -17.44 -0.44
N PRO A 247 -2.33 -18.00 -0.90
CA PRO A 247 -3.56 -17.22 -1.04
C PRO A 247 -3.99 -16.55 0.30
N PRO A 248 -4.58 -15.32 0.25
CA PRO A 248 -5.11 -14.64 -0.92
C PRO A 248 -4.08 -13.83 -1.73
N ALA A 249 -2.83 -13.75 -1.31
CA ALA A 249 -1.78 -13.15 -2.12
C ALA A 249 -1.52 -13.99 -3.39
N ASN A 250 -1.13 -13.35 -4.48
CA ASN A 250 -0.78 -13.98 -5.75
C ASN A 250 0.36 -13.25 -6.46
N HIS A 251 1.01 -12.34 -5.74
CA HIS A 251 2.16 -11.58 -6.18
C HIS A 251 3.15 -11.45 -5.01
N THR A 252 4.43 -11.39 -5.36
CA THR A 252 5.47 -10.89 -4.49
C THR A 252 5.83 -9.48 -4.93
N ASN A 253 6.00 -8.58 -3.98
CA ASN A 253 6.47 -7.23 -4.22
C ASN A 253 7.99 -7.27 -4.34
N CYS A 254 8.49 -7.15 -5.56
CA CYS A 254 9.87 -6.82 -5.79
C CYS A 254 10.06 -5.32 -5.52
N TYR A 255 11.14 -4.95 -4.83
CA TYR A 255 11.45 -3.54 -4.52
C TYR A 255 12.76 -3.11 -5.18
N LEU A 256 12.77 -1.91 -5.78
CA LEU A 256 13.99 -1.19 -6.07
C LEU A 256 14.22 -0.21 -4.91
N ILE A 257 15.37 -0.33 -4.25
CA ILE A 257 15.67 0.38 -3.01
C ILE A 257 17.01 1.08 -3.12
N GLY A 258 17.05 2.37 -2.79
CA GLY A 258 18.24 3.19 -2.80
C GLY A 258 18.03 4.50 -3.54
N ASP A 259 19.12 5.09 -4.01
CA ASP A 259 19.08 6.35 -4.73
C ASP A 259 18.73 6.13 -6.20
N PRO A 260 17.59 6.63 -6.70
CA PRO A 260 17.19 6.43 -8.09
C PRO A 260 18.13 7.14 -9.11
N GLU A 261 18.96 8.08 -8.67
CA GLU A 261 19.98 8.77 -9.47
C GLU A 261 21.41 8.28 -9.16
N GLY A 262 21.56 7.43 -8.13
CA GLY A 262 22.83 6.88 -7.65
C GLY A 262 22.84 5.36 -7.66
N GLU A 263 23.22 4.76 -6.52
CA GLU A 263 23.26 3.31 -6.38
C GLU A 263 21.96 2.80 -5.75
N PHE A 264 21.43 1.69 -6.28
CA PHE A 264 20.26 1.00 -5.73
C PHE A 264 20.38 -0.52 -5.85
N ILE A 265 19.57 -1.24 -5.12
CA ILE A 265 19.46 -2.70 -5.12
C ILE A 265 18.07 -3.17 -5.51
N LEU A 266 18.00 -4.40 -6.00
CA LEU A 266 16.76 -5.10 -6.34
C LEU A 266 16.47 -6.14 -5.27
N VAL A 267 15.36 -6.00 -4.54
CA VAL A 267 14.96 -6.90 -3.45
C VAL A 267 13.88 -7.87 -3.93
N ASP A 268 14.09 -9.16 -3.68
CA ASP A 268 13.16 -10.25 -3.98
C ASP A 268 12.54 -10.15 -5.39
N PRO A 269 13.33 -10.25 -6.47
CA PRO A 269 12.84 -10.09 -7.84
C PRO A 269 11.79 -11.13 -8.27
N ALA A 270 11.77 -12.29 -7.69
CA ALA A 270 10.70 -13.30 -7.69
C ALA A 270 10.17 -13.76 -9.07
N PHE A 271 10.69 -13.28 -10.19
CA PHE A 271 10.19 -13.64 -11.50
C PHE A 271 10.59 -15.07 -11.92
N ARG A 272 9.62 -15.83 -12.44
CA ARG A 272 9.77 -17.21 -12.91
C ARG A 272 9.52 -17.33 -14.41
N ASP A 273 9.19 -16.24 -15.08
CA ASP A 273 8.94 -16.18 -16.51
C ASP A 273 9.41 -14.87 -17.12
N ARG A 274 9.47 -14.80 -18.45
CA ARG A 274 9.93 -13.62 -19.19
C ARG A 274 9.03 -12.40 -19.01
N LYS A 275 7.75 -12.59 -18.70
CA LYS A 275 6.84 -11.47 -18.47
C LYS A 275 7.13 -10.78 -17.13
N GLY A 276 7.35 -11.56 -16.07
CA GLY A 276 7.79 -11.04 -14.78
C GLY A 276 9.15 -10.36 -14.89
N MET A 277 10.12 -11.02 -15.55
CA MET A 277 11.43 -10.46 -15.82
C MET A 277 11.34 -9.11 -16.55
N SER A 278 10.58 -9.02 -17.66
CA SER A 278 10.43 -7.76 -18.40
C SER A 278 9.86 -6.63 -17.55
N SER A 279 8.92 -6.93 -16.65
CA SER A 279 8.34 -5.91 -15.76
C SER A 279 9.38 -5.35 -14.79
N VAL A 280 10.28 -6.18 -14.28
CA VAL A 280 11.37 -5.77 -13.37
C VAL A 280 12.46 -5.04 -14.15
N VAL A 281 12.89 -5.55 -15.32
CA VAL A 281 13.87 -4.87 -16.20
C VAL A 281 13.42 -3.48 -16.60
N GLU A 282 12.15 -3.33 -17.04
CA GLU A 282 11.58 -2.02 -17.36
C GLU A 282 11.58 -1.05 -16.17
N ALA A 283 11.41 -1.57 -14.93
CA ALA A 283 11.50 -0.74 -13.74
C ALA A 283 12.94 -0.29 -13.48
N VAL A 284 13.91 -1.19 -13.59
CA VAL A 284 15.34 -0.87 -13.47
C VAL A 284 15.77 0.16 -14.52
N GLU A 285 15.35 0.00 -15.79
CA GLU A 285 15.67 0.91 -16.89
C GLU A 285 15.07 2.32 -16.74
N ARG A 286 14.03 2.50 -15.89
CA ARG A 286 13.48 3.84 -15.57
C ARG A 286 14.35 4.63 -14.60
N HIS A 287 15.20 3.96 -13.83
CA HIS A 287 16.13 4.61 -12.93
C HIS A 287 17.35 5.12 -13.70
N ASN A 288 17.83 6.32 -13.38
CA ASN A 288 19.06 6.87 -13.95
C ASN A 288 20.31 6.37 -13.20
N GLY A 289 20.11 5.73 -12.05
CA GLY A 289 21.16 5.18 -11.19
C GLY A 289 21.68 3.83 -11.65
N VAL A 290 22.52 3.20 -10.82
CA VAL A 290 23.20 1.94 -11.09
C VAL A 290 22.66 0.85 -10.15
N LEU A 291 22.14 -0.24 -10.72
CA LEU A 291 21.83 -1.45 -9.97
C LEU A 291 23.14 -2.13 -9.55
N ILE A 292 23.38 -2.26 -8.23
CA ILE A 292 24.62 -2.80 -7.70
C ILE A 292 24.52 -4.22 -7.15
N ALA A 293 23.31 -4.68 -6.80
CA ALA A 293 23.08 -6.04 -6.32
C ALA A 293 21.62 -6.48 -6.41
N VAL A 294 21.42 -7.79 -6.38
CA VAL A 294 20.15 -8.42 -6.00
C VAL A 294 20.23 -8.82 -4.53
N PHE A 295 19.25 -8.42 -3.75
CA PHE A 295 19.13 -8.76 -2.34
C PHE A 295 17.96 -9.73 -2.16
N TYR A 296 18.19 -10.82 -1.43
CA TYR A 296 17.12 -11.73 -1.02
C TYR A 296 16.86 -11.61 0.48
N THR A 297 15.58 -11.40 0.83
CA THR A 297 15.17 -11.42 2.25
C THR A 297 15.32 -12.80 2.85
N HIS A 298 15.01 -13.84 2.09
CA HIS A 298 15.20 -15.26 2.43
C HIS A 298 15.05 -16.13 1.15
N ASP A 299 15.22 -17.43 1.24
CA ASP A 299 15.33 -18.32 0.08
C ASP A 299 14.05 -19.12 -0.26
N HIS A 300 12.85 -18.68 0.21
CA HIS A 300 11.61 -19.27 -0.24
C HIS A 300 11.39 -19.08 -1.76
N PRO A 301 10.82 -20.09 -2.44
CA PRO A 301 10.71 -20.08 -3.90
C PRO A 301 9.94 -18.91 -4.50
N ASP A 302 9.03 -18.29 -3.76
CA ASP A 302 8.24 -17.14 -4.20
C ASP A 302 8.94 -15.78 -4.01
N HIS A 303 10.18 -15.78 -3.50
CA HIS A 303 11.07 -14.60 -3.41
C HIS A 303 12.19 -14.67 -4.44
N LEU A 304 12.65 -15.88 -4.77
CA LEU A 304 13.76 -16.09 -5.68
C LEU A 304 13.35 -15.91 -7.14
N ALA A 305 14.16 -15.26 -7.94
CA ALA A 305 14.04 -15.29 -9.39
C ALA A 305 14.50 -16.65 -9.95
N ASP A 306 14.12 -16.96 -11.20
CA ASP A 306 14.73 -18.05 -11.94
C ASP A 306 16.21 -17.70 -12.27
N ASP A 307 17.14 -18.57 -11.93
CA ASP A 307 18.58 -18.32 -12.04
C ASP A 307 19.05 -18.00 -13.47
N VAL A 308 18.43 -18.63 -14.48
CA VAL A 308 18.79 -18.41 -15.89
C VAL A 308 18.30 -17.03 -16.34
N LEU A 309 17.05 -16.72 -16.00
CA LEU A 309 16.45 -15.41 -16.34
C LEU A 309 17.13 -14.28 -15.56
N LEU A 310 17.53 -14.51 -14.31
CA LEU A 310 18.24 -13.50 -13.51
C LEU A 310 19.58 -13.14 -14.13
N LYS A 311 20.38 -14.14 -14.50
CA LYS A 311 21.68 -13.93 -15.18
C LYS A 311 21.53 -13.34 -16.59
N GLU A 312 20.41 -13.60 -17.27
CA GLU A 312 20.10 -12.98 -18.56
C GLU A 312 19.79 -11.48 -18.37
N ALA A 313 19.06 -11.13 -17.29
CA ALA A 313 18.61 -9.78 -17.05
C ALA A 313 19.67 -8.87 -16.42
N PHE A 314 20.44 -9.42 -15.44
CA PHE A 314 21.33 -8.62 -14.60
C PHE A 314 22.64 -9.34 -14.31
N ASP A 315 23.77 -8.64 -14.49
CA ASP A 315 25.12 -9.09 -14.16
C ASP A 315 25.60 -8.39 -12.87
N VAL A 316 24.97 -8.72 -11.75
CA VAL A 316 25.25 -8.13 -10.43
C VAL A 316 25.32 -9.20 -9.35
N PRO A 317 26.04 -8.97 -8.24
CA PRO A 317 26.16 -9.93 -7.15
C PRO A 317 24.85 -10.12 -6.41
N ILE A 318 24.70 -11.31 -5.81
CA ILE A 318 23.59 -11.68 -4.91
C ILE A 318 24.00 -11.45 -3.46
N TRP A 319 23.20 -10.70 -2.71
CA TRP A 319 23.37 -10.41 -1.30
C TRP A 319 22.25 -11.07 -0.47
N SER A 320 22.58 -11.84 0.54
CA SER A 320 21.60 -12.44 1.47
C SER A 320 22.27 -12.85 2.78
N ALA A 321 21.54 -13.53 3.68
CA ALA A 321 22.15 -14.18 4.85
C ALA A 321 22.78 -15.54 4.54
N SER A 322 22.49 -16.14 3.38
CA SER A 322 22.99 -17.46 3.00
C SER A 322 24.50 -17.44 2.69
N GLU A 323 25.22 -18.44 3.17
CA GLU A 323 26.65 -18.63 2.87
C GLU A 323 26.93 -18.91 1.38
N SER A 324 25.90 -19.25 0.60
CA SER A 324 26.01 -19.47 -0.86
C SER A 324 25.91 -18.19 -1.68
N SER A 325 25.59 -17.04 -1.09
CA SER A 325 25.51 -15.76 -1.78
C SER A 325 26.89 -15.14 -2.02
N ASP A 326 26.97 -14.24 -3.00
CA ASP A 326 28.24 -13.53 -3.31
C ASP A 326 28.67 -12.60 -2.16
N ARG A 327 27.72 -12.09 -1.38
CA ARG A 327 27.96 -11.34 -0.15
C ARG A 327 27.01 -11.79 0.94
N VAL A 328 27.56 -12.31 2.02
CA VAL A 328 26.81 -12.69 3.24
C VAL A 328 26.64 -11.46 4.12
N LEU A 329 25.39 -11.07 4.34
CA LEU A 329 25.02 -9.90 5.15
C LEU A 329 24.77 -10.29 6.60
N LYS A 330 25.05 -9.36 7.51
CA LYS A 330 24.95 -9.59 8.97
C LYS A 330 24.03 -8.57 9.63
N ASP A 331 23.48 -8.96 10.77
CA ASP A 331 22.68 -8.07 11.62
C ASP A 331 23.45 -6.79 11.98
N GLY A 332 22.80 -5.63 11.81
CA GLY A 332 23.37 -4.32 12.07
C GLY A 332 24.29 -3.77 10.98
N GLU A 333 24.52 -4.51 9.89
CA GLU A 333 25.31 -4.02 8.76
C GLU A 333 24.57 -2.88 8.04
N VAL A 334 25.29 -1.80 7.69
CA VAL A 334 24.73 -0.64 6.98
C VAL A 334 25.10 -0.70 5.51
N LEU A 335 24.10 -0.69 4.66
CA LEU A 335 24.23 -0.56 3.21
C LEU A 335 24.12 0.91 2.85
N GLU A 336 25.15 1.47 2.24
CA GLU A 336 25.10 2.82 1.65
C GLU A 336 24.70 2.67 0.18
N LEU A 337 23.51 3.19 -0.17
CA LEU A 337 22.91 3.10 -1.50
C LEU A 337 22.73 4.52 -2.04
N GLY A 338 23.79 5.07 -2.64
CA GLY A 338 23.84 6.48 -3.02
C GLY A 338 23.73 7.39 -1.80
N ASN A 339 22.68 8.22 -1.77
CA ASN A 339 22.42 9.15 -0.66
C ASN A 339 21.59 8.52 0.49
N GLN A 340 21.20 7.24 0.39
CA GLN A 340 20.39 6.54 1.37
C GLN A 340 21.20 5.53 2.18
N LYS A 341 20.77 5.33 3.44
CA LYS A 341 21.34 4.31 4.34
C LYS A 341 20.25 3.33 4.74
N TRP A 342 20.57 2.04 4.58
CA TRP A 342 19.71 0.94 4.96
C TRP A 342 20.43 0.00 5.90
N THR A 343 19.88 -0.26 7.07
CA THR A 343 20.43 -1.18 8.06
C THR A 343 19.83 -2.55 7.87
N VAL A 344 20.68 -3.56 7.74
CA VAL A 344 20.29 -4.97 7.68
C VAL A 344 19.89 -5.42 9.09
N LEU A 345 18.73 -6.03 9.23
CA LEU A 345 18.32 -6.73 10.46
C LEU A 345 18.14 -8.20 10.16
N HIS A 346 18.83 -9.05 10.88
CA HIS A 346 18.56 -10.48 10.91
C HIS A 346 17.31 -10.73 11.76
N THR A 347 16.26 -11.24 11.14
CA THR A 347 14.91 -11.40 11.73
C THR A 347 14.42 -12.85 11.59
N PRO A 348 15.11 -13.81 12.25
CA PRO A 348 14.73 -15.23 12.17
C PRO A 348 13.35 -15.48 12.78
N GLY A 349 12.75 -16.61 12.43
CA GLY A 349 11.47 -17.06 12.99
C GLY A 349 10.47 -17.50 11.94
N HIS A 350 10.29 -16.74 10.85
CA HIS A 350 9.64 -17.24 9.65
C HIS A 350 10.59 -18.19 8.88
N HIS A 351 11.81 -17.74 8.64
CA HIS A 351 12.93 -18.47 8.06
C HIS A 351 14.19 -18.19 8.89
N PRO A 352 15.14 -19.15 9.06
CA PRO A 352 16.34 -18.92 9.86
C PRO A 352 17.22 -17.79 9.31
N ASP A 353 17.33 -17.65 7.99
CA ASP A 353 18.18 -16.67 7.32
C ASP A 353 17.41 -15.40 6.89
N HIS A 354 16.24 -15.15 7.49
CA HIS A 354 15.42 -14.00 7.10
C HIS A 354 16.08 -12.66 7.47
N LEU A 355 16.11 -11.75 6.50
CA LEU A 355 16.61 -10.37 6.64
C LEU A 355 15.49 -9.34 6.37
N CYS A 356 15.49 -8.28 7.16
CA CYS A 356 14.80 -7.03 6.85
C CYS A 356 15.80 -5.93 6.51
N LEU A 357 15.35 -4.88 5.82
CA LEU A 357 16.11 -3.65 5.62
C LEU A 357 15.36 -2.48 6.26
N VAL A 358 16.07 -1.66 7.03
CA VAL A 358 15.50 -0.53 7.78
C VAL A 358 16.14 0.76 7.38
N SER A 359 15.33 1.78 7.14
CA SER A 359 15.74 3.17 6.93
C SER A 359 14.72 4.13 7.54
N ASP A 360 14.97 5.44 7.44
CA ASP A 360 14.06 6.48 7.93
C ASP A 360 12.69 6.44 7.24
N CYS A 361 12.60 5.94 6.00
CA CYS A 361 11.32 5.83 5.29
C CYS A 361 10.50 4.59 5.69
N GLY A 362 11.09 3.60 6.38
CA GLY A 362 10.40 2.41 6.85
C GLY A 362 11.22 1.13 6.77
N ILE A 363 10.51 -0.01 6.79
CA ILE A 363 11.10 -1.35 6.83
C ILE A 363 10.66 -2.16 5.61
N VAL A 364 11.63 -2.70 4.86
CA VAL A 364 11.38 -3.80 3.93
C VAL A 364 11.36 -5.08 4.76
N ALA A 365 10.18 -5.63 4.93
CA ALA A 365 9.93 -6.62 5.97
C ALA A 365 9.90 -8.07 5.47
N GLY A 366 10.09 -8.31 4.15
CA GLY A 366 9.95 -9.66 3.60
C GLY A 366 8.67 -10.33 4.12
N ASP A 367 8.83 -11.51 4.69
CA ASP A 367 7.75 -12.31 5.28
C ASP A 367 7.66 -12.22 6.82
N MET A 368 8.06 -11.07 7.39
CA MET A 368 7.72 -10.79 8.80
C MET A 368 6.26 -10.39 8.98
N VAL A 369 5.71 -9.64 8.03
CA VAL A 369 4.29 -9.27 7.98
C VAL A 369 3.80 -9.22 6.54
N ALA A 370 2.51 -9.42 6.32
CA ALA A 370 1.88 -9.30 5.01
C ALA A 370 0.80 -8.22 5.03
N GLY A 371 0.69 -7.47 3.95
CA GLY A 371 -0.39 -6.50 3.75
C GLY A 371 -1.74 -7.16 3.44
N ILE A 372 -1.74 -8.44 3.09
CA ILE A 372 -2.93 -9.27 2.88
C ILE A 372 -2.64 -10.72 3.28
N GLY A 373 -3.60 -11.37 3.94
CA GLY A 373 -3.44 -12.75 4.40
C GLY A 373 -2.67 -12.83 5.72
N THR A 374 -1.82 -13.84 5.86
CA THR A 374 -1.02 -14.10 7.07
C THR A 374 0.30 -14.75 6.70
N ILE A 375 1.30 -14.57 7.53
CA ILE A 375 2.59 -15.26 7.39
C ILE A 375 2.48 -16.68 7.98
N LEU A 376 3.01 -17.66 7.27
CA LEU A 376 3.06 -19.04 7.70
C LEU A 376 4.40 -19.33 8.39
N ILE A 377 4.36 -19.80 9.63
CA ILE A 377 5.57 -20.33 10.30
C ILE A 377 5.60 -21.83 10.06
N ARG A 378 6.55 -22.29 9.24
CA ARG A 378 6.65 -23.70 8.86
C ARG A 378 7.30 -24.50 9.99
N PRO A 379 6.66 -25.59 10.47
CA PRO A 379 7.28 -26.49 11.45
C PRO A 379 8.61 -27.06 10.95
N GLY A 380 9.64 -26.99 11.78
CA GLY A 380 10.98 -27.51 11.45
C GLY A 380 11.89 -26.55 10.68
N GLU A 381 11.36 -25.45 10.15
CA GLU A 381 12.09 -24.38 9.46
C GLU A 381 12.01 -23.07 10.27
N GLY A 382 10.79 -22.65 10.58
CA GLY A 382 10.54 -21.46 11.42
C GLY A 382 10.40 -21.79 12.91
N GLU A 383 10.41 -20.74 13.74
CA GLU A 383 10.26 -20.85 15.19
C GLU A 383 9.37 -19.70 15.72
N MET A 384 8.26 -20.07 16.37
CA MET A 384 7.19 -19.13 16.71
C MET A 384 7.58 -18.06 17.73
N ASN A 385 8.29 -18.42 18.82
CA ASN A 385 8.70 -17.45 19.83
C ASN A 385 9.77 -16.49 19.30
N THR A 386 10.70 -17.00 18.49
CA THR A 386 11.70 -16.17 17.82
C THR A 386 11.00 -15.19 16.87
N TYR A 387 10.02 -15.66 16.11
CA TYR A 387 9.22 -14.81 15.20
C TYR A 387 8.50 -13.68 15.97
N ILE A 388 7.83 -14.00 17.08
CA ILE A 388 7.15 -13.00 17.93
C ILE A 388 8.15 -11.96 18.45
N LYS A 389 9.31 -12.39 18.96
CA LYS A 389 10.37 -11.49 19.43
C LYS A 389 10.88 -10.55 18.33
N GLN A 390 10.98 -11.04 17.08
CA GLN A 390 11.37 -10.17 15.97
C GLN A 390 10.26 -9.19 15.59
N LEU A 391 8.98 -9.57 15.68
CA LEU A 391 7.88 -8.61 15.52
C LEU A 391 7.92 -7.50 16.59
N GLU A 392 8.21 -7.85 17.84
CA GLU A 392 8.40 -6.87 18.94
C GLU A 392 9.58 -5.94 18.62
N ARG A 393 10.71 -6.50 18.16
CA ARG A 393 11.87 -5.71 17.74
C ARG A 393 11.52 -4.73 16.61
N LEU A 394 10.71 -5.14 15.63
CA LEU A 394 10.27 -4.26 14.56
C LEU A 394 9.29 -3.18 15.06
N LEU A 395 8.46 -3.50 16.05
CA LEU A 395 7.54 -2.55 16.68
C LEU A 395 8.30 -1.46 17.45
N ASP A 396 9.35 -1.83 18.18
CA ASP A 396 10.20 -0.91 18.96
C ASP A 396 10.96 0.12 18.07
N LEU A 397 11.10 -0.16 16.78
CA LEU A 397 11.70 0.78 15.81
C LEU A 397 10.75 1.90 15.37
N ASP A 398 9.46 1.80 15.70
CA ASP A 398 8.39 2.76 15.31
C ASP A 398 8.48 3.18 13.82
N PRO A 399 8.43 2.24 12.87
CA PRO A 399 8.69 2.53 11.47
C PRO A 399 7.61 3.42 10.84
N HIS A 400 8.03 4.31 9.93
CA HIS A 400 7.12 5.19 9.19
C HIS A 400 6.18 4.41 8.25
N LEU A 401 6.72 3.41 7.53
CA LEU A 401 6.00 2.48 6.65
C LEU A 401 6.57 1.06 6.81
N ILE A 402 5.77 0.05 6.47
CA ILE A 402 6.30 -1.29 6.21
C ILE A 402 6.00 -1.68 4.76
N PHE A 403 7.06 -2.15 4.09
CA PHE A 403 7.07 -2.67 2.73
C PHE A 403 7.10 -4.21 2.79
N PRO A 404 5.93 -4.89 2.81
CA PRO A 404 5.86 -6.34 2.93
C PRO A 404 6.09 -7.02 1.58
N ALA A 405 6.56 -8.27 1.58
CA ALA A 405 6.67 -9.03 0.34
C ALA A 405 5.30 -9.33 -0.30
N HIS A 406 4.23 -9.41 0.50
CA HIS A 406 2.91 -9.77 0.01
C HIS A 406 1.83 -8.77 0.41
N GLY A 407 1.03 -8.34 -0.60
CA GLY A 407 -0.07 -7.39 -0.40
C GLY A 407 0.35 -5.93 -0.42
N PRO A 408 -0.53 -4.99 -0.03
CA PRO A 408 -0.23 -3.56 -0.05
C PRO A 408 0.78 -3.16 1.03
N VAL A 409 1.49 -2.05 0.78
CA VAL A 409 2.32 -1.37 1.78
C VAL A 409 1.48 -0.99 2.99
N ILE A 410 2.04 -1.13 4.18
CA ILE A 410 1.36 -0.96 5.46
C ILE A 410 1.60 0.47 5.97
N PRO A 411 0.56 1.31 5.99
CA PRO A 411 0.69 2.74 6.34
C PRO A 411 0.67 3.02 7.85
N LEU A 412 0.17 2.08 8.65
CA LEU A 412 0.07 2.17 10.10
C LEU A 412 0.79 0.97 10.75
N PRO A 413 2.15 0.95 10.70
CA PRO A 413 2.95 -0.19 11.13
C PRO A 413 2.68 -0.64 12.56
N GLY A 414 2.64 0.29 13.52
CA GLY A 414 2.41 -0.01 14.93
C GLY A 414 1.13 -0.81 15.15
N LYS A 415 0.00 -0.34 14.59
CA LYS A 415 -1.30 -1.05 14.68
C LYS A 415 -1.22 -2.47 14.09
N THR A 416 -0.50 -2.63 12.97
CA THR A 416 -0.37 -3.94 12.32
C THR A 416 0.54 -4.88 13.12
N LEU A 417 1.71 -4.43 13.56
CA LEU A 417 2.65 -5.23 14.35
C LEU A 417 2.02 -5.65 15.69
N GLU A 418 1.37 -4.74 16.42
CA GLU A 418 0.62 -5.05 17.63
C GLU A 418 -0.47 -6.11 17.39
N HIS A 419 -1.18 -6.00 16.25
CA HIS A 419 -2.18 -7.00 15.87
C HIS A 419 -1.55 -8.38 15.64
N TYR A 420 -0.44 -8.46 14.91
CA TYR A 420 0.29 -9.71 14.65
C TYR A 420 0.79 -10.33 15.96
N ILE A 421 1.48 -9.56 16.81
CA ILE A 421 2.01 -10.01 18.11
C ILE A 421 0.86 -10.55 18.97
N ARG A 422 -0.19 -9.77 19.18
CA ARG A 422 -1.35 -10.17 19.98
C ARG A 422 -2.02 -11.42 19.44
N HIS A 423 -2.25 -11.49 18.12
CA HIS A 423 -2.88 -12.65 17.49
C HIS A 423 -2.05 -13.93 17.67
N ARG A 424 -0.72 -13.84 17.50
CA ARG A 424 0.20 -14.98 17.69
C ARG A 424 0.28 -15.41 19.15
N SER A 425 0.39 -14.47 20.10
CA SER A 425 0.43 -14.75 21.53
C SER A 425 -0.85 -15.40 22.04
N ILE A 426 -2.01 -14.87 21.68
CA ILE A 426 -3.30 -15.50 22.03
C ILE A 426 -3.38 -16.93 21.48
N ARG A 427 -2.92 -17.16 20.25
CA ARG A 427 -2.93 -18.51 19.67
C ARG A 427 -1.95 -19.44 20.37
N HIS A 428 -0.78 -18.94 20.74
CA HIS A 428 0.23 -19.65 21.51
C HIS A 428 -0.34 -20.14 22.86
N ASP A 429 -0.97 -19.23 23.62
CA ASP A 429 -1.63 -19.55 24.89
C ASP A 429 -2.76 -20.58 24.74
N LYS A 430 -3.58 -20.47 23.68
CA LYS A 430 -4.69 -21.41 23.43
C LYS A 430 -4.20 -22.82 23.10
N VAL A 431 -3.08 -22.94 22.37
CA VAL A 431 -2.46 -24.24 22.09
C VAL A 431 -1.99 -24.89 23.38
N LEU A 432 -1.27 -24.15 24.24
CA LEU A 432 -0.82 -24.65 25.55
C LEU A 432 -2.00 -25.05 26.43
N ALA A 433 -3.01 -24.19 26.53
CA ALA A 433 -4.22 -24.47 27.33
C ALA A 433 -4.96 -25.73 26.87
N ALA A 434 -5.03 -25.99 25.56
CA ALA A 434 -5.63 -27.21 25.04
C ALA A 434 -4.89 -28.47 25.49
N VAL A 435 -3.54 -28.45 25.47
CA VAL A 435 -2.73 -29.57 25.95
C VAL A 435 -2.90 -29.74 27.47
N GLN A 436 -2.87 -28.65 28.24
CA GLN A 436 -3.13 -28.69 29.70
C GLN A 436 -4.50 -29.20 30.07
N ALA A 437 -5.50 -29.01 29.19
CA ALA A 437 -6.85 -29.57 29.32
C ALA A 437 -6.94 -31.08 28.98
N GLY A 438 -5.82 -31.72 28.63
CA GLY A 438 -5.71 -33.15 28.37
C GLY A 438 -5.85 -33.57 26.90
N TYR A 439 -5.88 -32.63 25.97
CA TYR A 439 -5.84 -32.95 24.55
C TYR A 439 -4.39 -33.17 24.09
N SER A 440 -4.11 -34.34 23.49
CA SER A 440 -2.76 -34.70 23.05
C SER A 440 -2.60 -34.85 21.54
N ASP A 441 -3.70 -34.99 20.83
CA ASP A 441 -3.72 -35.15 19.37
C ASP A 441 -3.69 -33.80 18.66
N LEU A 442 -2.83 -33.67 17.64
CA LEU A 442 -2.63 -32.40 16.90
C LEU A 442 -3.92 -31.84 16.31
N GLU A 443 -4.76 -32.68 15.71
CA GLU A 443 -5.98 -32.23 15.05
C GLU A 443 -6.97 -31.67 16.07
N LYS A 444 -7.11 -32.36 17.23
CA LYS A 444 -8.00 -31.92 18.31
C LYS A 444 -7.49 -30.64 18.97
N ILE A 445 -6.19 -30.54 19.25
CA ILE A 445 -5.58 -29.32 19.79
C ILE A 445 -5.83 -28.17 18.81
N SER A 446 -5.62 -28.39 17.51
CA SER A 446 -5.87 -27.40 16.46
C SER A 446 -7.33 -26.94 16.43
N GLN A 447 -8.30 -27.87 16.44
CA GLN A 447 -9.73 -27.56 16.47
C GLN A 447 -10.11 -26.67 17.64
N ILE A 448 -9.57 -26.95 18.85
CA ILE A 448 -9.82 -26.16 20.06
C ILE A 448 -9.16 -24.80 19.98
N ALA A 449 -7.89 -24.78 19.64
CA ALA A 449 -7.11 -23.55 19.53
C ALA A 449 -7.68 -22.58 18.48
N TYR A 450 -8.31 -23.08 17.40
CA TYR A 450 -8.93 -22.30 16.32
C TYR A 450 -10.45 -22.25 16.35
N SER A 451 -11.09 -22.64 17.46
CA SER A 451 -12.56 -22.64 17.61
C SER A 451 -13.20 -21.25 17.42
N ASP A 452 -12.46 -20.17 17.63
CA ASP A 452 -12.88 -18.79 17.41
C ASP A 452 -12.64 -18.30 15.97
N THR A 453 -12.09 -19.13 15.11
CA THR A 453 -11.77 -18.79 13.70
C THR A 453 -12.31 -19.88 12.76
N PRO A 454 -13.65 -20.00 12.63
CA PRO A 454 -14.28 -21.11 11.89
C PRO A 454 -13.96 -21.10 10.41
N GLY A 455 -13.48 -19.98 9.85
CA GLY A 455 -13.02 -19.87 8.46
C GLY A 455 -11.56 -20.28 8.21
N ALA A 456 -10.82 -20.65 9.26
CA ALA A 456 -9.43 -21.09 9.10
C ALA A 456 -9.34 -22.40 8.31
N HIS A 457 -8.45 -22.44 7.29
CA HIS A 457 -8.23 -23.67 6.55
C HIS A 457 -7.62 -24.75 7.45
N PRO A 458 -8.23 -25.95 7.59
CA PRO A 458 -7.82 -26.93 8.60
C PRO A 458 -6.34 -27.32 8.55
N ARG A 459 -5.78 -27.52 7.34
CA ARG A 459 -4.36 -27.89 7.18
C ARG A 459 -3.43 -26.75 7.62
N LEU A 460 -3.78 -25.48 7.32
CA LEU A 460 -2.98 -24.34 7.76
C LEU A 460 -3.07 -24.16 9.27
N ALA A 461 -4.25 -24.32 9.86
CA ALA A 461 -4.45 -24.30 11.31
C ALA A 461 -3.62 -25.38 12.01
N ALA A 462 -3.63 -26.61 11.50
CA ALA A 462 -2.84 -27.72 12.05
C ALA A 462 -1.33 -27.45 11.95
N ASN A 463 -0.84 -26.95 10.82
CA ASN A 463 0.57 -26.56 10.67
C ASN A 463 0.99 -25.47 11.64
N GLN A 464 0.15 -24.42 11.80
CA GLN A 464 0.46 -23.36 12.78
C GLN A 464 0.37 -23.87 14.21
N THR A 465 -0.58 -24.74 14.53
CA THR A 465 -0.65 -25.41 15.84
C THR A 465 0.63 -26.20 16.12
N LEU A 466 1.15 -26.94 15.14
CA LEU A 466 2.40 -27.69 15.28
C LEU A 466 3.58 -26.76 15.54
N ALA A 467 3.66 -25.61 14.85
CA ALA A 467 4.71 -24.62 15.11
C ALA A 467 4.65 -24.06 16.56
N HIS A 468 3.45 -23.80 17.08
CA HIS A 468 3.26 -23.40 18.48
C HIS A 468 3.64 -24.51 19.46
N LEU A 469 3.25 -25.77 19.19
CA LEU A 469 3.60 -26.93 20.04
C LEU A 469 5.12 -27.15 20.10
N GLN A 470 5.81 -27.08 18.97
CA GLN A 470 7.28 -27.18 18.93
C GLN A 470 7.96 -26.05 19.68
N SER A 471 7.41 -24.84 19.64
CA SER A 471 7.91 -23.72 20.42
C SER A 471 7.73 -23.94 21.92
N HIS A 472 6.57 -24.45 22.37
CA HIS A 472 6.34 -24.80 23.76
C HIS A 472 7.21 -25.97 24.23
N GLU A 473 7.49 -26.94 23.39
CA GLU A 473 8.44 -28.05 23.70
C GLU A 473 9.85 -27.49 23.92
N LYS A 474 10.30 -26.61 23.03
CA LYS A 474 11.62 -25.96 23.14
C LYS A 474 11.78 -25.13 24.42
N ASP A 475 10.69 -24.50 24.86
CA ASP A 475 10.65 -23.71 26.10
C ASP A 475 10.46 -24.55 27.36
N GLY A 476 10.31 -25.88 27.26
CA GLY A 476 10.10 -26.79 28.39
C GLY A 476 8.70 -26.68 29.01
N ASN A 477 7.70 -26.20 28.26
CA ASN A 477 6.30 -26.16 28.72
C ASN A 477 5.56 -27.46 28.40
N LEU A 478 5.98 -28.13 27.34
CA LEU A 478 5.39 -29.37 26.82
C LEU A 478 6.48 -30.38 26.48
N ARG A 479 6.09 -31.66 26.47
CA ARG A 479 6.90 -32.73 25.91
C ARG A 479 6.12 -33.50 24.86
N LYS A 480 6.84 -34.04 23.88
CA LYS A 480 6.29 -34.92 22.86
C LYS A 480 6.59 -36.38 23.20
N GLU A 481 5.56 -37.23 23.24
CA GLU A 481 5.67 -38.68 23.44
C GLU A 481 4.95 -39.39 22.32
N GLY A 482 5.68 -40.07 21.41
CA GLY A 482 5.12 -40.65 20.19
C GLY A 482 4.49 -39.58 19.31
N GLU A 483 3.21 -39.73 19.00
CA GLU A 483 2.44 -38.74 18.22
C GLU A 483 1.69 -37.73 19.12
N GLY A 484 1.78 -37.86 20.44
CA GLY A 484 1.04 -37.06 21.40
C GLY A 484 1.86 -35.95 22.05
N TRP A 485 1.18 -34.88 22.49
CA TRP A 485 1.73 -33.73 23.21
C TRP A 485 1.17 -33.69 24.64
N PHE A 486 2.06 -33.49 25.63
CA PHE A 486 1.73 -33.54 27.05
C PHE A 486 2.36 -32.38 27.81
N PRO A 487 1.79 -31.92 28.92
CA PRO A 487 2.47 -30.97 29.82
C PRO A 487 3.78 -31.55 30.33
N GLU A 488 4.82 -30.70 30.50
CA GLU A 488 6.09 -31.10 31.13
C GLU A 488 5.92 -31.39 32.61
#